data_c9335a543c74af3a21f0bd778c548da8
#
_entry.id   c9335a543c74af3a21f0bd778c548da8
#
_cell.length_a   1.000
_cell.length_b   1.000
_cell.length_c   1.000
_cell.angle_alpha   90.00
_cell.angle_beta   90.00
_cell.angle_gamma   90.00
#
_symmetry.space_group_name_H-M   'P 1'
#
loop_
_entity.id
_entity.type
_entity.pdbx_description
1 polymer ?
#
loop_
_entity_poly.entity_id
_entity_poly.type
_entity_poly.pdbx_seq_one_letter_code
_entity_poly.pdbx_strand_id
1 'polypeptide(L)'
;MFNNLVWPKIPGIADFKGNYFHSARWDHAVDLNDQRVGVIGVAASAIQFAPAIAPKVRQLSLFQRTANWVVPKANEPYSAAQLDFYRAHPEEVKKSRDETYRVWNSLCTFQDKAVLADIERAGLERLAEVRDEQTRRKLTPNHPFGCRRPLFSDVYYPIFNRDNVSLVTDGIERVTPKGILTRDGVEHEFDTIVYSTGFETTTYLNALEVSGRHGASLRDAWRDGAQAYLGITTAGFPN
;
A
#
# COMPACT_ATOMS: atom_id res chain seq x y z
N MET A 1 0.65 15.86 3.60
CA MET A 1 0.91 14.69 4.45
C MET A 1 1.79 13.67 3.71
N PHE A 2 1.46 13.20 2.51
CA PHE A 2 2.25 12.22 1.76
C PHE A 2 3.18 12.90 0.73
N ASN A 3 4.19 13.64 1.20
CA ASN A 3 5.14 14.34 0.35
C ASN A 3 6.56 13.76 0.44
N ASN A 4 6.98 13.39 1.66
CA ASN A 4 8.32 12.88 1.87
C ASN A 4 8.35 11.37 1.65
N LEU A 5 9.08 10.92 0.64
CA LEU A 5 9.24 9.52 0.32
C LEU A 5 10.12 8.83 1.38
N VAL A 6 9.74 7.63 1.79
CA VAL A 6 10.61 6.79 2.62
C VAL A 6 11.46 5.91 1.72
N TRP A 7 12.74 6.20 1.67
CA TRP A 7 13.73 5.30 1.11
C TRP A 7 14.19 4.33 2.20
N PRO A 8 14.17 3.03 1.95
CA PRO A 8 14.55 2.07 2.99
C PRO A 8 16.05 2.18 3.29
N LYS A 9 16.41 2.02 4.57
CA LYS A 9 17.80 1.98 5.00
C LYS A 9 18.41 0.60 4.73
N ILE A 10 18.49 0.21 3.46
CA ILE A 10 19.09 -1.05 3.01
C ILE A 10 20.51 -0.72 2.52
N PRO A 11 21.55 -1.44 2.98
CA PRO A 11 22.90 -1.27 2.47
C PRO A 11 22.95 -1.46 0.95
N GLY A 12 23.77 -0.68 0.27
CA GLY A 12 24.03 -0.86 -1.16
C GLY A 12 22.96 -0.34 -2.12
N ILE A 13 21.94 0.42 -1.67
CA ILE A 13 20.90 0.96 -2.56
C ILE A 13 21.51 1.69 -3.78
N ALA A 14 22.58 2.46 -3.58
CA ALA A 14 23.26 3.21 -4.64
C ALA A 14 24.15 2.34 -5.54
N ASP A 15 24.40 1.08 -5.19
CA ASP A 15 25.28 0.19 -5.93
C ASP A 15 24.57 -0.44 -7.13
N PHE A 16 23.23 -0.50 -7.10
CA PHE A 16 22.44 -1.11 -8.16
C PHE A 16 22.67 -0.43 -9.52
N LYS A 17 22.91 -1.23 -10.54
CA LYS A 17 23.24 -0.75 -11.90
C LYS A 17 22.05 -0.72 -12.84
N GLY A 18 20.93 -1.34 -12.47
CA GLY A 18 19.67 -1.28 -13.21
C GLY A 18 18.86 -0.03 -12.89
N ASN A 19 17.63 0.01 -13.39
CA ASN A 19 16.71 1.11 -13.11
C ASN A 19 16.11 0.98 -11.72
N TYR A 20 15.94 2.09 -11.01
CA TYR A 20 15.19 2.08 -9.76
C TYR A 20 14.44 3.39 -9.53
N PHE A 21 13.26 3.28 -9.00
CA PHE A 21 12.43 4.43 -8.64
C PHE A 21 11.46 4.11 -7.50
N HIS A 22 10.95 5.16 -6.87
CA HIS A 22 9.90 5.01 -5.86
C HIS A 22 8.52 5.00 -6.53
N SER A 23 7.61 4.12 -6.08
CA SER A 23 6.26 3.96 -6.67
C SER A 23 5.44 5.26 -6.74
N ALA A 24 5.68 6.22 -5.84
CA ALA A 24 5.06 7.56 -5.88
C ALA A 24 5.77 8.56 -6.81
N ARG A 25 6.85 8.16 -7.43
CA ARG A 25 7.58 8.90 -8.47
C ARG A 25 7.89 7.91 -9.59
N TRP A 26 6.80 7.37 -10.16
CA TRP A 26 6.90 6.38 -11.23
C TRP A 26 7.66 6.95 -12.43
N ASP A 27 8.71 6.25 -12.84
CA ASP A 27 9.47 6.63 -14.03
C ASP A 27 8.83 6.01 -15.28
N HIS A 28 8.09 6.83 -16.01
CA HIS A 28 7.40 6.40 -17.23
C HIS A 28 8.35 6.21 -18.43
N ALA A 29 9.60 6.63 -18.33
CA ALA A 29 10.60 6.39 -19.37
C ALA A 29 11.15 4.95 -19.31
N VAL A 30 11.01 4.26 -18.18
CA VAL A 30 11.45 2.87 -18.03
C VAL A 30 10.39 1.93 -18.58
N ASP A 31 10.70 1.25 -19.67
CA ASP A 31 9.87 0.18 -20.21
C ASP A 31 10.09 -1.11 -19.40
N LEU A 32 9.04 -1.59 -18.74
CA LEU A 32 9.09 -2.81 -17.92
C LEU A 32 8.80 -4.08 -18.72
N ASN A 33 8.46 -4.00 -20.00
CA ASN A 33 8.17 -5.18 -20.82
C ASN A 33 9.39 -6.13 -20.84
N ASP A 34 9.12 -7.41 -20.59
CA ASP A 34 10.11 -8.50 -20.56
C ASP A 34 11.30 -8.29 -19.59
N GLN A 35 11.13 -7.41 -18.58
CA GLN A 35 12.14 -7.18 -17.54
C GLN A 35 11.91 -8.08 -16.31
N ARG A 36 12.99 -8.34 -15.56
CA ARG A 36 12.95 -8.87 -14.19
C ARG A 36 12.74 -7.69 -13.25
N VAL A 37 11.61 -7.65 -12.57
CA VAL A 37 11.23 -6.54 -11.69
C VAL A 37 11.15 -6.98 -10.25
N GLY A 38 11.91 -6.32 -9.38
CA GLY A 38 11.82 -6.47 -7.92
C GLY A 38 10.99 -5.35 -7.32
N VAL A 39 10.03 -5.68 -6.45
CA VAL A 39 9.20 -4.69 -5.74
C VAL A 39 9.45 -4.80 -4.25
N ILE A 40 9.99 -3.77 -3.63
CA ILE A 40 10.21 -3.72 -2.18
C ILE A 40 9.04 -3.03 -1.50
N GLY A 41 8.26 -3.81 -0.74
CA GLY A 41 7.05 -3.37 -0.04
C GLY A 41 5.76 -3.69 -0.79
N VAL A 42 4.82 -4.29 -0.07
CA VAL A 42 3.54 -4.83 -0.61
C VAL A 42 2.34 -4.22 0.12
N ALA A 43 2.28 -2.90 0.17
CA ALA A 43 1.16 -2.15 0.73
C ALA A 43 0.25 -1.56 -0.37
N ALA A 44 -0.49 -0.51 -0.07
CA ALA A 44 -1.55 0.06 -0.90
C ALA A 44 -1.13 0.39 -2.36
N SER A 45 0.11 0.79 -2.60
CA SER A 45 0.60 1.05 -3.96
C SER A 45 0.85 -0.26 -4.71
N ALA A 46 1.59 -1.18 -4.08
CA ALA A 46 1.99 -2.43 -4.74
C ALA A 46 0.79 -3.29 -5.14
N ILE A 47 -0.25 -3.42 -4.30
CA ILE A 47 -1.43 -4.22 -4.64
C ILE A 47 -2.22 -3.67 -5.85
N GLN A 48 -1.95 -2.43 -6.26
CA GLN A 48 -2.60 -1.80 -7.41
C GLN A 48 -1.75 -1.94 -8.68
N PHE A 49 -0.45 -1.62 -8.63
CA PHE A 49 0.36 -1.67 -9.83
C PHE A 49 0.92 -3.07 -10.13
N ALA A 50 1.17 -3.92 -9.11
CA ALA A 50 1.71 -5.25 -9.36
C ALA A 50 0.81 -6.10 -10.28
N PRO A 51 -0.53 -6.14 -10.11
CA PRO A 51 -1.41 -6.80 -11.07
C PRO A 51 -1.35 -6.23 -12.48
N ALA A 52 -1.12 -4.92 -12.61
CA ALA A 52 -1.07 -4.25 -13.91
C ALA A 52 0.24 -4.54 -14.69
N ILE A 53 1.35 -4.74 -13.97
CA ILE A 53 2.65 -5.05 -14.59
C ILE A 53 2.92 -6.56 -14.72
N ALA A 54 2.37 -7.40 -13.85
CA ALA A 54 2.59 -8.85 -13.85
C ALA A 54 2.44 -9.52 -15.23
N PRO A 55 1.45 -9.14 -16.08
CA PRO A 55 1.33 -9.71 -17.42
C PRO A 55 2.41 -9.29 -18.41
N LYS A 56 3.13 -8.20 -18.14
CA LYS A 56 4.06 -7.55 -19.09
C LYS A 56 5.52 -7.91 -18.82
N VAL A 57 5.85 -8.14 -17.55
CA VAL A 57 7.23 -8.38 -17.12
C VAL A 57 7.60 -9.86 -17.30
N ARG A 58 8.89 -10.13 -17.52
CA ARG A 58 9.42 -11.49 -17.56
C ARG A 58 9.32 -12.16 -16.20
N GLN A 59 9.64 -11.45 -15.15
CA GLN A 59 9.60 -11.91 -13.77
C GLN A 59 9.22 -10.75 -12.84
N LEU A 60 8.35 -11.03 -11.88
CA LEU A 60 7.96 -10.11 -10.81
C LEU A 60 8.23 -10.75 -9.46
N SER A 61 9.12 -10.17 -8.67
CA SER A 61 9.39 -10.62 -7.31
C SER A 61 8.94 -9.58 -6.30
N LEU A 62 8.00 -9.96 -5.43
CA LEU A 62 7.43 -9.09 -4.40
C LEU A 62 8.08 -9.38 -3.05
N PHE A 63 8.81 -8.41 -2.49
CA PHE A 63 9.46 -8.53 -1.19
C PHE A 63 8.51 -8.08 -0.09
N GLN A 64 8.05 -9.04 0.72
CA GLN A 64 7.09 -8.83 1.79
C GLN A 64 7.71 -9.11 3.15
N ARG A 65 7.69 -8.12 4.03
CA ARG A 65 8.09 -8.30 5.44
C ARG A 65 6.97 -8.85 6.31
N THR A 66 5.75 -8.41 6.07
CA THR A 66 4.56 -8.78 6.83
C THR A 66 3.36 -8.82 5.89
N ALA A 67 2.57 -9.88 5.97
CA ALA A 67 1.32 -9.97 5.24
C ALA A 67 0.31 -8.91 5.72
N ASN A 68 -0.48 -8.37 4.80
CA ASN A 68 -1.57 -7.45 5.10
C ASN A 68 -2.92 -8.10 4.78
N TRP A 69 -3.96 -7.67 5.47
CA TRP A 69 -5.32 -7.98 5.07
C TRP A 69 -5.63 -7.33 3.72
N VAL A 70 -5.89 -8.17 2.71
CA VAL A 70 -6.42 -7.73 1.41
C VAL A 70 -7.81 -8.32 1.27
N VAL A 71 -8.79 -7.45 1.24
CA VAL A 71 -10.22 -7.81 1.22
C VAL A 71 -10.85 -7.38 -0.10
N PRO A 72 -12.01 -7.93 -0.46
CA PRO A 72 -12.71 -7.56 -1.69
C PRO A 72 -12.94 -6.06 -1.79
N LYS A 73 -12.76 -5.52 -2.99
CA LYS A 73 -13.02 -4.10 -3.28
C LYS A 73 -14.46 -3.87 -3.71
N ALA A 74 -15.08 -4.85 -4.33
CA ALA A 74 -16.45 -4.79 -4.84
C ALA A 74 -16.73 -3.50 -5.65
N ASN A 75 -15.89 -3.22 -6.64
CA ASN A 75 -15.93 -1.99 -7.44
C ASN A 75 -16.36 -2.30 -8.89
N GLU A 76 -17.53 -2.90 -9.03
CA GLU A 76 -18.11 -3.16 -10.35
C GLU A 76 -18.60 -1.85 -10.99
N PRO A 77 -18.37 -1.65 -12.30
CA PRO A 77 -18.94 -0.52 -13.02
C PRO A 77 -20.47 -0.54 -13.00
N TYR A 78 -21.08 0.62 -12.85
CA TYR A 78 -22.52 0.74 -13.01
C TYR A 78 -22.93 0.36 -14.44
N SER A 79 -23.97 -0.45 -14.58
CA SER A 79 -24.60 -0.72 -15.88
C SER A 79 -25.26 0.55 -16.44
N ALA A 80 -25.48 0.59 -17.76
CA ALA A 80 -26.18 1.70 -18.40
C ALA A 80 -27.56 1.93 -17.77
N ALA A 81 -28.31 0.85 -17.48
CA ALA A 81 -29.61 0.93 -16.84
C ALA A 81 -29.55 1.54 -15.43
N GLN A 82 -28.52 1.21 -14.64
CA GLN A 82 -28.32 1.81 -13.32
C GLN A 82 -27.97 3.30 -13.42
N LEU A 83 -27.16 3.67 -14.40
CA LEU A 83 -26.82 5.08 -14.64
C LEU A 83 -28.05 5.89 -15.04
N ASP A 84 -28.91 5.34 -15.93
CA ASP A 84 -30.15 5.99 -16.35
C ASP A 84 -31.16 6.06 -15.20
N PHE A 85 -31.25 5.03 -14.37
CA PHE A 85 -32.06 5.05 -13.15
C PHE A 85 -31.63 6.17 -12.20
N TYR A 86 -30.34 6.29 -11.91
CA TYR A 86 -29.82 7.35 -11.03
C TYR A 86 -29.98 8.75 -11.62
N ARG A 87 -29.93 8.90 -12.94
CA ARG A 87 -30.22 10.19 -13.60
C ARG A 87 -31.68 10.58 -13.45
N ALA A 88 -32.60 9.61 -13.55
CA ALA A 88 -34.03 9.81 -13.40
C ALA A 88 -34.45 10.00 -11.92
N HIS A 89 -33.66 9.43 -10.97
CA HIS A 89 -33.99 9.39 -9.54
C HIS A 89 -32.81 9.89 -8.67
N PRO A 90 -32.52 11.20 -8.66
CA PRO A 90 -31.41 11.75 -7.89
C PRO A 90 -31.46 11.46 -6.37
N GLU A 91 -32.69 11.29 -5.83
CA GLU A 91 -32.91 10.90 -4.43
C GLU A 91 -32.32 9.53 -4.09
N GLU A 92 -32.29 8.61 -5.04
CA GLU A 92 -31.72 7.26 -4.86
C GLU A 92 -30.18 7.32 -4.76
N VAL A 93 -29.54 8.28 -5.44
CA VAL A 93 -28.10 8.54 -5.26
C VAL A 93 -27.80 8.92 -3.82
N LYS A 94 -28.66 9.77 -3.21
CA LYS A 94 -28.49 10.18 -1.81
C LYS A 94 -28.70 8.97 -0.87
N LYS A 95 -29.71 8.14 -1.10
CA LYS A 95 -29.93 6.92 -0.29
C LYS A 95 -28.71 5.99 -0.37
N SER A 96 -28.25 5.69 -1.59
CA SER A 96 -27.06 4.85 -1.80
C SER A 96 -25.83 5.39 -1.08
N ARG A 97 -25.61 6.72 -1.13
CA ARG A 97 -24.54 7.39 -0.38
C ARG A 97 -24.71 7.21 1.13
N ASP A 98 -25.90 7.40 1.66
CA ASP A 98 -26.17 7.31 3.10
C ASP A 98 -26.03 5.88 3.61
N GLU A 99 -26.36 4.88 2.79
CA GLU A 99 -26.13 3.46 3.07
C GLU A 99 -24.63 3.13 3.06
N THR A 100 -23.92 3.56 2.03
CA THR A 100 -22.48 3.40 1.93
C THR A 100 -21.79 4.05 3.14
N TYR A 101 -22.19 5.25 3.52
CA TYR A 101 -21.64 5.92 4.69
C TYR A 101 -21.86 5.12 5.98
N ARG A 102 -23.07 4.56 6.21
CA ARG A 102 -23.35 3.74 7.39
C ARG A 102 -22.48 2.51 7.45
N VAL A 103 -22.32 1.79 6.33
CA VAL A 103 -21.45 0.61 6.24
C VAL A 103 -19.99 1.00 6.55
N TRP A 104 -19.47 2.02 5.87
CA TRP A 104 -18.10 2.47 6.13
C TRP A 104 -17.89 2.98 7.55
N ASN A 105 -18.87 3.66 8.13
CA ASN A 105 -18.77 4.15 9.51
C ASN A 105 -18.70 2.98 10.49
N SER A 106 -19.51 1.92 10.32
CA SER A 106 -19.42 0.74 11.17
C SER A 106 -18.09 0.02 11.05
N LEU A 107 -17.52 -0.05 9.85
CA LEU A 107 -16.19 -0.62 9.59
C LEU A 107 -15.07 0.20 10.23
N CYS A 108 -15.12 1.53 10.09
CA CYS A 108 -14.06 2.44 10.56
C CYS A 108 -14.02 2.58 12.08
N THR A 109 -15.09 2.23 12.80
CA THR A 109 -15.10 2.23 14.27
C THR A 109 -14.37 1.04 14.87
N PHE A 110 -14.20 -0.07 14.13
CA PHE A 110 -13.59 -1.32 14.57
C PHE A 110 -14.21 -1.89 15.88
N GLN A 111 -15.45 -1.51 16.18
CA GLN A 111 -16.12 -1.93 17.42
C GLN A 111 -17.00 -3.17 17.24
N ASP A 112 -17.57 -3.36 16.05
CA ASP A 112 -18.44 -4.48 15.76
C ASP A 112 -17.64 -5.73 15.39
N LYS A 113 -17.49 -6.63 16.37
CA LYS A 113 -16.71 -7.87 16.19
C LYS A 113 -17.30 -8.81 15.13
N ALA A 114 -18.62 -8.80 14.93
CA ALA A 114 -19.26 -9.65 13.93
C ALA A 114 -18.91 -9.15 12.53
N VAL A 115 -19.00 -7.84 12.29
CA VAL A 115 -18.60 -7.20 11.04
C VAL A 115 -17.12 -7.44 10.74
N LEU A 116 -16.25 -7.31 11.74
CA LEU A 116 -14.81 -7.57 11.56
C LEU A 116 -14.55 -9.04 11.19
N ALA A 117 -15.22 -9.99 11.82
CA ALA A 117 -15.09 -11.42 11.51
C ALA A 117 -15.59 -11.74 10.09
N ASP A 118 -16.67 -11.12 9.66
CA ASP A 118 -17.17 -11.28 8.27
C ASP A 118 -16.18 -10.78 7.24
N ILE A 119 -15.51 -9.66 7.51
CA ILE A 119 -14.49 -9.10 6.61
C ILE A 119 -13.23 -9.98 6.60
N GLU A 120 -12.78 -10.45 7.74
CA GLU A 120 -11.67 -11.39 7.82
C GLU A 120 -11.97 -12.67 7.03
N ARG A 121 -13.18 -13.21 7.16
CA ARG A 121 -13.63 -14.36 6.37
C ARG A 121 -13.58 -14.06 4.88
N ALA A 122 -14.15 -12.95 4.43
CA ALA A 122 -14.12 -12.55 3.02
C ALA A 122 -12.68 -12.37 2.50
N GLY A 123 -11.79 -11.83 3.31
CA GLY A 123 -10.36 -11.74 2.99
C GLY A 123 -9.69 -13.10 2.85
N LEU A 124 -10.00 -14.06 3.73
CA LEU A 124 -9.47 -15.43 3.67
C LEU A 124 -10.04 -16.22 2.49
N GLU A 125 -11.30 -16.02 2.14
CA GLU A 125 -11.93 -16.60 0.93
C GLU A 125 -11.21 -16.13 -0.33
N ARG A 126 -10.87 -14.85 -0.44
CA ARG A 126 -10.06 -14.31 -1.55
C ARG A 126 -8.65 -14.87 -1.54
N LEU A 127 -8.04 -14.98 -0.37
CA LEU A 127 -6.70 -15.57 -0.24
C LEU A 127 -6.67 -17.04 -0.67
N ALA A 128 -7.76 -17.78 -0.50
CA ALA A 128 -7.88 -19.18 -0.93
C ALA A 128 -7.77 -19.36 -2.46
N GLU A 129 -7.91 -18.29 -3.25
CA GLU A 129 -7.67 -18.33 -4.70
C GLU A 129 -6.19 -18.56 -5.06
N VAL A 130 -5.27 -18.29 -4.14
CA VAL A 130 -3.84 -18.60 -4.32
C VAL A 130 -3.64 -20.11 -4.22
N ARG A 131 -3.22 -20.76 -5.32
CA ARG A 131 -3.16 -22.21 -5.46
C ARG A 131 -2.01 -22.80 -4.64
N ASP A 132 -0.84 -22.16 -4.70
CA ASP A 132 0.33 -22.64 -3.95
C ASP A 132 0.14 -22.42 -2.45
N GLU A 133 0.16 -23.51 -1.69
CA GLU A 133 -0.09 -23.50 -0.26
C GLU A 133 0.99 -22.72 0.51
N GLN A 134 2.25 -22.82 0.08
CA GLN A 134 3.36 -22.14 0.75
C GLN A 134 3.22 -20.62 0.59
N THR A 135 2.93 -20.15 -0.61
CA THR A 135 2.66 -18.72 -0.90
C THR A 135 1.42 -18.26 -0.15
N ARG A 136 0.35 -19.05 -0.13
CA ARG A 136 -0.87 -18.73 0.62
C ARG A 136 -0.58 -18.55 2.11
N ARG A 137 0.21 -19.43 2.73
CA ARG A 137 0.64 -19.30 4.14
C ARG A 137 1.44 -18.01 4.37
N LYS A 138 2.36 -17.67 3.47
CA LYS A 138 3.16 -16.43 3.53
C LYS A 138 2.30 -15.17 3.37
N LEU A 139 1.20 -15.24 2.64
CA LEU A 139 0.25 -14.14 2.44
C LEU A 139 -0.81 -14.03 3.55
N THR A 140 -0.93 -15.03 4.43
CA THR A 140 -1.90 -15.03 5.53
C THR A 140 -1.50 -14.03 6.61
N PRO A 141 -2.34 -13.04 6.93
CA PRO A 141 -2.06 -12.11 8.01
C PRO A 141 -2.00 -12.81 9.37
N ASN A 142 -1.08 -12.39 10.22
CA ASN A 142 -0.90 -12.91 11.59
C ASN A 142 -1.36 -11.91 12.66
N HIS A 143 -2.24 -10.99 12.30
CA HIS A 143 -2.77 -9.97 13.19
C HIS A 143 -4.26 -9.74 12.87
N PRO A 144 -5.07 -9.27 13.83
CA PRO A 144 -6.49 -8.97 13.62
C PRO A 144 -6.68 -7.89 12.55
N PHE A 145 -7.81 -7.95 11.84
CA PHE A 145 -8.22 -6.91 10.90
C PHE A 145 -8.31 -5.55 11.61
N GLY A 146 -7.81 -4.51 10.96
CA GLY A 146 -7.80 -3.16 11.53
C GLY A 146 -6.57 -2.79 12.34
N CYS A 147 -5.77 -3.75 12.84
CA CYS A 147 -4.49 -3.45 13.50
C CYS A 147 -3.45 -2.82 12.56
N ARG A 148 -3.63 -2.99 11.27
CA ARG A 148 -2.92 -2.29 10.20
C ARG A 148 -3.94 -1.80 9.18
N ARG A 149 -3.58 -0.79 8.38
CA ARG A 149 -4.45 -0.30 7.32
C ARG A 149 -4.83 -1.44 6.38
N PRO A 150 -6.12 -1.82 6.32
CA PRO A 150 -6.56 -2.87 5.41
C PRO A 150 -6.44 -2.41 3.96
N LEU A 151 -6.27 -3.36 3.07
CA LEU A 151 -6.12 -3.14 1.65
C LEU A 151 -7.33 -3.72 0.92
N PHE A 152 -7.74 -3.11 -0.19
CA PHE A 152 -8.89 -3.53 -0.99
C PHE A 152 -8.44 -3.84 -2.40
N SER A 153 -8.60 -5.10 -2.83
CA SER A 153 -8.25 -5.52 -4.19
C SER A 153 -8.89 -6.85 -4.55
N ASP A 154 -9.47 -6.93 -5.75
CA ASP A 154 -9.99 -8.17 -6.31
C ASP A 154 -8.98 -8.86 -7.25
N VAL A 155 -7.87 -8.20 -7.57
CA VAL A 155 -6.90 -8.66 -8.57
C VAL A 155 -5.50 -8.97 -8.02
N TYR A 156 -5.24 -8.70 -6.75
CA TYR A 156 -3.91 -8.88 -6.17
C TYR A 156 -3.54 -10.35 -5.93
N TYR A 157 -4.39 -11.11 -5.24
CA TYR A 157 -4.08 -12.53 -4.96
C TYR A 157 -3.97 -13.40 -6.22
N PRO A 158 -4.80 -13.22 -7.26
CA PRO A 158 -4.69 -14.02 -8.49
C PRO A 158 -3.33 -13.94 -9.21
N ILE A 159 -2.54 -12.85 -9.01
CA ILE A 159 -1.22 -12.74 -9.67
C ILE A 159 -0.24 -13.82 -9.21
N PHE A 160 -0.37 -14.31 -7.97
CA PHE A 160 0.50 -15.37 -7.44
C PHE A 160 0.25 -16.75 -8.05
N ASN A 161 -0.78 -16.89 -8.89
CA ASN A 161 -1.02 -18.09 -9.70
C ASN A 161 -0.29 -18.06 -11.05
N ARG A 162 0.46 -16.98 -11.33
CA ARG A 162 1.27 -16.84 -12.55
C ARG A 162 2.67 -17.37 -12.30
N ASP A 163 3.22 -18.08 -13.28
CA ASP A 163 4.56 -18.69 -13.19
C ASP A 163 5.68 -17.63 -13.07
N ASN A 164 5.42 -16.42 -13.55
CA ASN A 164 6.39 -15.33 -13.52
C ASN A 164 6.31 -14.43 -12.26
N VAL A 165 5.47 -14.78 -11.27
CA VAL A 165 5.31 -13.98 -10.04
C VAL A 165 5.76 -14.78 -8.82
N SER A 166 6.62 -14.20 -8.02
CA SER A 166 7.13 -14.80 -6.78
C SER A 166 6.97 -13.89 -5.58
N LEU A 167 6.75 -14.49 -4.41
CA LEU A 167 6.72 -13.80 -3.12
C LEU A 167 7.97 -14.15 -2.32
N VAL A 168 8.77 -13.14 -2.00
CA VAL A 168 9.98 -13.26 -1.19
C VAL A 168 9.70 -12.70 0.20
N THR A 169 9.83 -13.53 1.23
CA THR A 169 9.61 -13.14 2.63
C THR A 169 10.89 -13.12 3.46
N ASP A 170 12.00 -13.60 2.89
CA ASP A 170 13.30 -13.53 3.52
C ASP A 170 13.77 -12.09 3.59
N GLY A 171 14.39 -11.76 4.72
CA GLY A 171 14.83 -10.39 4.96
C GLY A 171 15.89 -9.96 3.94
N ILE A 172 15.74 -8.75 3.41
CA ILE A 172 16.76 -8.17 2.55
C ILE A 172 18.01 -7.90 3.39
N GLU A 173 19.15 -8.40 2.95
CA GLU A 173 20.43 -8.12 3.55
C GLU A 173 21.01 -6.83 2.95
N ARG A 174 21.10 -6.77 1.62
CA ARG A 174 21.60 -5.60 0.89
C ARG A 174 21.10 -5.60 -0.56
N VAL A 175 21.22 -4.45 -1.19
CA VAL A 175 21.16 -4.30 -2.64
C VAL A 175 22.56 -4.53 -3.21
N THR A 176 22.65 -5.22 -4.34
CA THR A 176 23.88 -5.50 -5.06
C THR A 176 23.87 -4.78 -6.42
N PRO A 177 24.99 -4.74 -7.14
CA PRO A 177 25.01 -4.19 -8.50
C PRO A 177 24.03 -4.87 -9.47
N LYS A 178 23.64 -6.13 -9.18
CA LYS A 178 22.75 -6.92 -10.04
C LYS A 178 21.33 -7.06 -9.51
N GLY A 179 21.06 -6.77 -8.23
CA GLY A 179 19.74 -7.01 -7.64
C GLY A 179 19.70 -6.92 -6.12
N ILE A 180 19.10 -7.91 -5.49
CA ILE A 180 18.85 -7.94 -4.05
C ILE A 180 19.37 -9.27 -3.48
N LEU A 181 20.25 -9.17 -2.50
CA LEU A 181 20.70 -10.31 -1.69
C LEU A 181 19.81 -10.42 -0.45
N THR A 182 19.23 -11.59 -0.23
CA THR A 182 18.45 -11.92 0.95
C THR A 182 19.29 -12.65 2.00
N ARG A 183 18.83 -12.65 3.26
CA ARG A 183 19.58 -13.20 4.41
C ARG A 183 19.77 -14.73 4.38
N ASP A 184 19.00 -15.42 3.57
CA ASP A 184 19.18 -16.84 3.24
C ASP A 184 20.33 -17.10 2.24
N GLY A 185 21.01 -16.03 1.80
CA GLY A 185 22.14 -16.08 0.86
C GLY A 185 21.75 -16.12 -0.61
N VAL A 186 20.46 -15.97 -0.94
CA VAL A 186 19.98 -15.96 -2.33
C VAL A 186 20.12 -14.55 -2.93
N GLU A 187 20.78 -14.44 -4.07
CA GLU A 187 20.82 -13.23 -4.88
C GLU A 187 19.73 -13.27 -5.94
N HIS A 188 18.80 -12.34 -5.85
CA HIS A 188 17.72 -12.13 -6.82
C HIS A 188 18.14 -11.05 -7.82
N GLU A 189 18.38 -11.44 -9.06
CA GLU A 189 18.79 -10.50 -10.11
C GLU A 189 17.58 -9.76 -10.71
N PHE A 190 17.72 -8.44 -10.91
CA PHE A 190 16.71 -7.57 -11.47
C PHE A 190 17.27 -6.62 -12.52
N ASP A 191 16.41 -6.22 -13.45
CA ASP A 191 16.67 -5.14 -14.41
C ASP A 191 16.11 -3.82 -13.87
N THR A 192 15.02 -3.90 -13.06
CA THR A 192 14.40 -2.75 -12.38
C THR A 192 13.99 -3.09 -10.95
N ILE A 193 14.22 -2.16 -10.01
CA ILE A 193 13.72 -2.24 -8.63
C ILE A 193 12.74 -1.10 -8.35
N VAL A 194 11.50 -1.42 -7.95
CA VAL A 194 10.48 -0.46 -7.55
C VAL A 194 10.37 -0.41 -6.03
N TYR A 195 10.66 0.73 -5.43
CA TYR A 195 10.50 0.96 -4.00
C TYR A 195 9.07 1.37 -3.70
N SER A 196 8.27 0.48 -3.10
CA SER A 196 6.90 0.73 -2.65
C SER A 196 6.85 0.90 -1.12
N THR A 197 7.76 1.69 -0.61
CA THR A 197 8.06 1.84 0.83
C THR A 197 7.29 2.97 1.50
N GLY A 198 6.48 3.70 0.74
CA GLY A 198 5.53 4.69 1.24
C GLY A 198 6.15 6.03 1.60
N PHE A 199 5.55 6.69 2.59
CA PHE A 199 5.85 8.07 2.96
C PHE A 199 6.12 8.20 4.45
N GLU A 200 6.85 9.24 4.84
CA GLU A 200 6.93 9.66 6.23
C GLU A 200 5.56 10.15 6.69
N THR A 201 4.98 9.44 7.66
CA THR A 201 3.63 9.73 8.16
C THR A 201 3.61 10.45 9.50
N THR A 202 4.74 10.50 10.20
CA THR A 202 4.85 11.07 11.55
C THR A 202 5.43 12.48 11.58
N THR A 203 6.05 12.92 10.48
CA THR A 203 6.61 14.27 10.34
C THR A 203 5.59 15.22 9.70
N TYR A 204 4.56 15.55 10.48
CA TYR A 204 3.50 16.44 10.02
C TYR A 204 4.07 17.83 9.65
N LEU A 205 3.61 18.38 8.52
CA LEU A 205 3.99 19.71 8.02
C LEU A 205 5.50 19.95 7.82
N ASN A 206 6.32 18.91 7.83
CA ASN A 206 7.78 19.05 7.74
C ASN A 206 8.27 19.69 6.43
N ALA A 207 7.44 19.72 5.39
CA ALA A 207 7.71 20.41 4.13
C ALA A 207 7.40 21.92 4.17
N LEU A 208 6.82 22.41 5.27
CA LEU A 208 6.45 23.82 5.45
C LEU A 208 7.25 24.42 6.58
N GLU A 209 7.68 25.67 6.40
CA GLU A 209 8.19 26.50 7.48
C GLU A 209 7.00 27.30 8.05
N VAL A 210 6.67 27.01 9.31
CA VAL A 210 5.58 27.67 10.02
C VAL A 210 6.14 28.41 11.22
N SER A 211 5.96 29.73 11.23
CA SER A 211 6.37 30.60 12.31
C SER A 211 5.17 31.01 13.16
N GLY A 212 5.26 30.80 14.45
CA GLY A 212 4.29 31.20 15.43
C GLY A 212 4.58 32.56 16.07
N ARG A 213 3.93 32.83 17.21
CA ARG A 213 4.17 34.05 18.01
C ARG A 213 5.63 34.12 18.43
N HIS A 214 6.18 35.32 18.41
CA HIS A 214 7.58 35.61 18.78
C HIS A 214 8.62 34.88 17.95
N GLY A 215 8.29 34.47 16.71
CA GLY A 215 9.21 33.77 15.83
C GLY A 215 9.42 32.29 16.18
N ALA A 216 8.55 31.70 17.00
CA ALA A 216 8.64 30.28 17.34
C ALA A 216 8.50 29.39 16.09
N SER A 217 9.39 28.41 15.94
CA SER A 217 9.32 27.43 14.85
C SER A 217 8.39 26.28 15.23
N LEU A 218 7.41 25.94 14.36
CA LEU A 218 6.56 24.76 14.57
C LEU A 218 7.37 23.46 14.55
N ARG A 219 8.41 23.38 13.72
CA ARG A 219 9.31 22.23 13.65
C ARG A 219 10.01 21.98 14.99
N ASP A 220 10.46 23.07 15.65
CA ASP A 220 11.10 22.97 16.96
C ASP A 220 10.10 22.62 18.06
N ALA A 221 8.88 23.19 17.98
CA ALA A 221 7.81 22.89 18.93
C ALA A 221 7.35 21.42 18.83
N TRP A 222 7.45 20.82 17.64
CA TRP A 222 7.04 19.44 17.36
C TRP A 222 8.23 18.46 17.27
N ARG A 223 9.41 18.86 17.75
CA ARG A 223 10.62 18.03 17.68
C ARG A 223 10.46 16.62 18.28
N ASP A 224 9.70 16.52 19.36
CA ASP A 224 9.45 15.28 20.09
C ASP A 224 8.13 14.61 19.66
N GLY A 225 7.50 15.11 18.59
CA GLY A 225 6.25 14.63 18.04
C GLY A 225 5.22 15.74 17.87
N ALA A 226 4.35 15.60 16.87
CA ALA A 226 3.30 16.59 16.62
C ALA A 226 2.26 16.59 17.74
N GLN A 227 2.00 17.76 18.33
CA GLN A 227 1.01 17.98 19.35
C GLN A 227 0.03 19.06 18.91
N ALA A 228 -1.24 18.72 18.89
CA ALA A 228 -2.30 19.67 18.53
C ALA A 228 -3.55 19.44 19.38
N TYR A 229 -4.15 20.51 19.89
CA TYR A 229 -5.43 20.42 20.58
C TYR A 229 -6.52 20.01 19.59
N LEU A 230 -7.20 18.91 19.89
CA LEU A 230 -8.19 18.26 19.01
C LEU A 230 -7.66 17.94 17.59
N GLY A 231 -6.34 17.85 17.42
CA GLY A 231 -5.73 17.62 16.10
C GLY A 231 -5.77 18.82 15.14
N ILE A 232 -6.16 20.01 15.61
CA ILE A 232 -6.44 21.18 14.76
C ILE A 232 -5.54 22.37 15.10
N THR A 233 -5.34 22.67 16.39
CA THR A 233 -4.66 23.90 16.81
C THR A 233 -3.44 23.61 17.67
N THR A 234 -2.40 24.41 17.50
CA THR A 234 -1.16 24.35 18.30
C THR A 234 -0.94 25.66 19.06
N ALA A 235 -0.68 25.54 20.34
CA ALA A 235 -0.41 26.71 21.19
C ALA A 235 0.76 27.54 20.63
N GLY A 236 0.57 28.85 20.51
CA GLY A 236 1.58 29.74 19.95
C GLY A 236 1.53 29.89 18.41
N PHE A 237 0.66 29.15 17.71
CA PHE A 237 0.53 29.19 16.26
C PHE A 237 -0.94 29.48 15.89
N PRO A 238 -1.35 30.77 15.91
CA PRO A 238 -2.77 31.15 15.80
C PRO A 238 -3.35 30.98 14.38
N ASN A 239 -2.52 30.87 13.32
CA ASN A 239 -2.94 30.77 11.91
C ASN A 239 -2.18 29.67 11.18
#